data_60111541d54f64d2814a84efd9c6c57f
#
_entry.id   60111541d54f64d2814a84efd9c6c57f
#
_cell.length_a   1.000
_cell.length_b   1.000
_cell.length_c   1.000
_cell.angle_alpha   90.00
_cell.angle_beta   90.00
_cell.angle_gamma   90.00
#
_symmetry.space_group_name_H-M   'P 1'
#
loop_
_entity.id
_entity.type
_entity.pdbx_description
1 polymer ?
#
loop_
_entity_poly.entity_id
_entity_poly.type
_entity_poly.pdbx_seq_one_letter_code
_entity_poly.pdbx_strand_id
1 'polypeptide(L)'
;IDKDCYGLKELPAIEKFGFLWVHPCTDGVINLDDLLGEKLLTEFDSWDFQSLVFANEEKYETEMNWKLAIDTFGETYHFSVLHKDSLFESFHGNCQLFDSFKRNGRLILCKRTIDEMRKLPESEWNICAGSLPVYYLFPNIIFMPTPEGAFLVKEYPAEKSPHKSFSKISFYFYPHVLEQIDQLEKTGVDAKQLLEDQYNGFSSVIQDEDYVAAASSHKGLLSGNLDFLTFGKNEPALHQIGRAH
;
A
#
# COMPACT_ATOMS: atom_id res chain seq x y z
N ILE A 1 21.07 13.91 39.51
CA ILE A 1 19.92 13.72 38.57
C ILE A 1 19.29 12.42 38.95
N ASP A 2 18.03 12.46 39.36
CA ASP A 2 17.24 11.27 39.64
C ASP A 2 16.90 10.58 38.29
N LYS A 3 17.50 9.40 38.06
CA LYS A 3 17.37 8.65 36.79
C LYS A 3 15.91 8.22 36.52
N ASP A 4 15.12 8.06 37.57
CA ASP A 4 13.71 7.64 37.44
C ASP A 4 12.82 8.76 36.86
N CYS A 5 13.29 10.03 36.96
CA CYS A 5 12.60 11.18 36.35
C CYS A 5 12.97 11.42 34.88
N TYR A 6 14.02 10.79 34.36
CA TYR A 6 14.58 11.05 33.01
C TYR A 6 14.66 9.79 32.14
N GLY A 7 14.02 8.70 32.54
CA GLY A 7 13.91 7.48 31.74
C GLY A 7 13.05 7.68 30.50
N LEU A 8 13.25 6.83 29.49
CA LEU A 8 12.32 6.71 28.37
C LEU A 8 10.96 6.20 28.89
N LYS A 9 9.89 6.74 28.32
CA LYS A 9 8.54 6.26 28.62
C LYS A 9 8.27 5.01 27.75
N GLU A 10 7.86 3.94 28.41
CA GLU A 10 7.40 2.75 27.71
C GLU A 10 6.04 3.00 27.05
N LEU A 11 5.91 2.57 25.80
CA LEU A 11 4.64 2.58 25.07
C LEU A 11 4.15 1.16 24.93
N PRO A 12 2.82 0.91 25.04
CA PRO A 12 2.25 -0.39 24.74
C PRO A 12 2.59 -0.79 23.31
N ALA A 13 3.17 -1.97 23.15
CA ALA A 13 3.55 -2.53 21.86
C ALA A 13 3.25 -4.03 21.81
N ILE A 14 2.75 -4.50 20.68
CA ILE A 14 2.56 -5.93 20.40
C ILE A 14 3.08 -6.23 19.00
N GLU A 15 3.63 -7.41 18.81
CA GLU A 15 3.94 -7.96 17.50
C GLU A 15 2.85 -8.93 17.08
N LYS A 16 2.28 -8.71 15.89
CA LYS A 16 1.33 -9.64 15.28
C LYS A 16 1.33 -9.49 13.76
N PHE A 17 1.30 -10.61 13.05
CA PHE A 17 1.35 -10.68 11.58
C PHE A 17 2.63 -10.05 10.98
N GLY A 18 3.76 -10.09 11.68
CA GLY A 18 5.00 -9.45 11.25
C GLY A 18 5.01 -7.92 11.36
N PHE A 19 3.94 -7.32 11.91
CA PHE A 19 3.87 -5.89 12.21
C PHE A 19 4.08 -5.62 13.70
N LEU A 20 4.78 -4.52 13.98
CA LEU A 20 4.86 -3.97 15.32
C LEU A 20 3.78 -2.90 15.49
N TRP A 21 2.77 -3.21 16.29
CA TRP A 21 1.67 -2.30 16.64
C TRP A 21 2.02 -1.54 17.91
N VAL A 22 1.96 -0.22 17.87
CA VAL A 22 2.35 0.65 18.99
C VAL A 22 1.22 1.63 19.29
N HIS A 23 0.84 1.74 20.56
CA HIS A 23 -0.08 2.78 21.01
C HIS A 23 0.70 4.05 21.40
N PRO A 24 0.30 5.26 20.92
CA PRO A 24 1.07 6.49 21.16
C PRO A 24 0.98 7.02 22.60
N CYS A 25 0.06 6.52 23.43
CA CYS A 25 -0.09 6.90 24.83
C CYS A 25 0.41 5.79 25.75
N THR A 26 1.09 6.16 26.83
CA THR A 26 1.69 5.22 27.80
C THR A 26 0.67 4.36 28.55
N ASP A 27 -0.54 4.86 28.72
CA ASP A 27 -1.69 4.21 29.36
C ASP A 27 -2.69 3.61 28.35
N GLY A 28 -2.32 3.60 27.07
CA GLY A 28 -3.16 3.09 26.01
C GLY A 28 -3.28 1.58 26.00
N VAL A 29 -4.35 1.07 25.40
CA VAL A 29 -4.58 -0.37 25.19
C VAL A 29 -4.62 -0.65 23.69
N ILE A 30 -3.82 -1.62 23.24
CA ILE A 30 -3.87 -2.11 21.87
C ILE A 30 -4.93 -3.19 21.77
N ASN A 31 -5.98 -2.91 21.02
CA ASN A 31 -7.04 -3.86 20.69
C ASN A 31 -7.10 -4.03 19.17
N LEU A 32 -6.52 -5.11 18.65
CA LEU A 32 -6.48 -5.37 17.21
C LEU A 32 -7.86 -5.74 16.64
N ASP A 33 -8.75 -6.33 17.44
CA ASP A 33 -10.13 -6.63 17.01
C ASP A 33 -10.89 -5.32 16.74
N ASP A 34 -10.65 -4.30 17.57
CA ASP A 34 -11.23 -2.97 17.33
C ASP A 34 -10.56 -2.22 16.19
N LEU A 35 -9.26 -2.39 16.00
CA LEU A 35 -8.51 -1.71 14.96
C LEU A 35 -8.78 -2.29 13.57
N LEU A 36 -8.68 -3.62 13.41
CA LEU A 36 -8.72 -4.31 12.13
C LEU A 36 -10.08 -4.95 11.84
N GLY A 37 -10.75 -5.47 12.87
CA GLY A 37 -11.97 -6.28 12.75
C GLY A 37 -11.68 -7.74 12.43
N GLU A 38 -12.57 -8.63 12.83
CA GLU A 38 -12.43 -10.09 12.76
C GLU A 38 -12.07 -10.59 11.34
N LYS A 39 -12.74 -10.07 10.31
CA LYS A 39 -12.53 -10.51 8.92
C LYS A 39 -11.12 -10.21 8.45
N LEU A 40 -10.60 -9.00 8.71
CA LEU A 40 -9.25 -8.62 8.30
C LEU A 40 -8.18 -9.36 9.12
N LEU A 41 -8.45 -9.61 10.40
CA LEU A 41 -7.58 -10.44 11.25
C LEU A 41 -7.47 -11.87 10.70
N THR A 42 -8.60 -12.49 10.35
CA THR A 42 -8.64 -13.85 9.76
C THR A 42 -7.90 -13.89 8.43
N GLU A 43 -8.04 -12.85 7.62
CA GLU A 43 -7.34 -12.75 6.34
C GLU A 43 -5.83 -12.58 6.53
N PHE A 44 -5.40 -11.72 7.45
CA PHE A 44 -3.98 -11.54 7.76
C PHE A 44 -3.34 -12.78 8.36
N ASP A 45 -4.11 -13.57 9.12
CA ASP A 45 -3.65 -14.87 9.66
C ASP A 45 -3.41 -15.91 8.56
N SER A 46 -4.06 -15.76 7.39
CA SER A 46 -3.85 -16.63 6.23
C SER A 46 -2.58 -16.33 5.43
N TRP A 47 -1.96 -15.18 5.66
CA TRP A 47 -0.69 -14.79 5.07
C TRP A 47 0.46 -15.03 6.06
N ASP A 48 1.62 -15.41 5.56
CA ASP A 48 2.84 -15.56 6.37
C ASP A 48 3.69 -14.28 6.35
N PHE A 49 3.09 -13.13 6.71
CA PHE A 49 3.79 -11.84 6.68
C PHE A 49 4.99 -11.78 7.64
N GLN A 50 4.99 -12.57 8.71
CA GLN A 50 6.10 -12.66 9.64
C GLN A 50 7.39 -13.22 9.02
N SER A 51 7.30 -13.96 7.92
CA SER A 51 8.44 -14.50 7.17
C SER A 51 9.02 -13.50 6.17
N LEU A 52 8.37 -12.34 5.96
CA LEU A 52 8.85 -11.32 5.04
C LEU A 52 10.19 -10.74 5.48
N VAL A 53 11.14 -10.68 4.57
CA VAL A 53 12.48 -10.13 4.76
C VAL A 53 12.56 -8.77 4.09
N PHE A 54 12.99 -7.77 4.85
CA PHE A 54 13.19 -6.41 4.34
C PHE A 54 14.29 -6.40 3.26
N ALA A 55 14.02 -5.76 2.13
CA ALA A 55 14.94 -5.64 1.01
C ALA A 55 15.44 -4.20 0.82
N ASN A 56 14.51 -3.24 0.68
CA ASN A 56 14.84 -1.84 0.42
C ASN A 56 13.75 -0.90 0.95
N GLU A 57 14.09 0.35 1.22
CA GLU A 57 13.14 1.45 1.47
C GLU A 57 13.61 2.71 0.75
N GLU A 58 12.70 3.34 0.03
CA GLU A 58 12.91 4.61 -0.64
C GLU A 58 12.02 5.69 -0.02
N LYS A 59 12.52 6.93 0.00
CA LYS A 59 11.80 8.09 0.50
C LYS A 59 11.58 9.11 -0.60
N TYR A 60 10.32 9.52 -0.81
CA TYR A 60 9.93 10.55 -1.77
C TYR A 60 9.25 11.72 -1.06
N GLU A 61 9.66 12.94 -1.39
CA GLU A 61 9.03 14.16 -0.90
C GLU A 61 8.11 14.74 -1.98
N THR A 62 6.93 15.21 -1.58
CA THR A 62 5.90 15.67 -2.52
C THR A 62 5.28 17.00 -2.07
N GLU A 63 4.90 17.82 -3.05
CA GLU A 63 4.22 19.11 -2.86
C GLU A 63 2.69 18.92 -2.82
N MET A 64 2.22 17.99 -1.98
CA MET A 64 0.80 17.73 -1.79
C MET A 64 0.49 17.28 -0.36
N ASN A 65 -0.79 17.28 0.00
CA ASN A 65 -1.22 16.69 1.26
C ASN A 65 -1.06 15.17 1.25
N TRP A 66 -0.60 14.58 2.35
CA TRP A 66 -0.38 13.13 2.47
C TRP A 66 -1.65 12.29 2.27
N LYS A 67 -2.85 12.83 2.55
CA LYS A 67 -4.12 12.12 2.31
C LYS A 67 -4.37 11.97 0.81
N LEU A 68 -4.01 12.98 0.02
CA LEU A 68 -4.13 12.90 -1.44
C LEU A 68 -3.16 11.85 -2.01
N ALA A 69 -1.97 11.67 -1.40
CA ALA A 69 -1.08 10.58 -1.77
C ALA A 69 -1.72 9.20 -1.54
N ILE A 70 -2.46 9.03 -0.44
CA ILE A 70 -3.23 7.80 -0.19
C ILE A 70 -4.36 7.63 -1.22
N ASP A 71 -5.04 8.73 -1.57
CA ASP A 71 -6.18 8.69 -2.51
C ASP A 71 -5.77 8.18 -3.90
N THR A 72 -4.50 8.34 -4.33
CA THR A 72 -4.01 7.81 -5.61
C THR A 72 -4.12 6.28 -5.70
N PHE A 73 -4.19 5.57 -4.57
CA PHE A 73 -4.40 4.12 -4.51
C PHE A 73 -5.87 3.71 -4.39
N GLY A 74 -6.81 4.67 -4.41
CA GLY A 74 -8.21 4.43 -4.07
C GLY A 74 -9.11 4.04 -5.23
N GLU A 75 -8.62 4.06 -6.48
CA GLU A 75 -9.39 3.69 -7.67
C GLU A 75 -8.46 3.25 -8.83
N THR A 76 -9.02 2.72 -9.91
CA THR A 76 -8.22 2.16 -11.02
C THR A 76 -8.56 2.75 -12.39
N TYR A 77 -9.60 3.57 -12.52
CA TYR A 77 -10.02 4.04 -13.84
C TYR A 77 -9.03 5.05 -14.47
N HIS A 78 -8.16 5.69 -13.68
CA HIS A 78 -7.07 6.51 -14.18
C HIS A 78 -5.99 5.68 -14.92
N PHE A 79 -5.93 4.36 -14.69
CA PHE A 79 -4.93 3.48 -15.31
C PHE A 79 -4.92 3.58 -16.84
N SER A 80 -6.10 3.67 -17.46
CA SER A 80 -6.19 3.74 -18.93
C SER A 80 -5.66 5.06 -19.51
N VAL A 81 -5.44 6.08 -18.71
CA VAL A 81 -4.99 7.40 -19.15
C VAL A 81 -3.61 7.72 -18.57
N LEU A 82 -3.47 7.65 -17.24
CA LEU A 82 -2.24 8.00 -16.53
C LEU A 82 -1.19 6.89 -16.69
N HIS A 83 -1.58 5.65 -16.47
CA HIS A 83 -0.70 4.48 -16.48
C HIS A 83 -0.80 3.68 -17.79
N LYS A 84 -1.18 4.31 -18.91
CA LYS A 84 -1.42 3.61 -20.18
C LYS A 84 -0.21 2.85 -20.71
N ASP A 85 0.99 3.35 -20.43
CA ASP A 85 2.27 2.80 -20.88
C ASP A 85 3.02 2.06 -19.74
N SER A 86 2.38 1.89 -18.56
CA SER A 86 2.92 1.22 -17.38
C SER A 86 1.98 0.14 -16.84
N LEU A 87 1.10 0.45 -15.87
CA LEU A 87 0.25 -0.55 -15.20
C LEU A 87 -0.92 -1.06 -16.06
N PHE A 88 -1.42 -0.27 -17.02
CA PHE A 88 -2.63 -0.62 -17.77
C PHE A 88 -2.46 -1.89 -18.63
N GLU A 89 -1.24 -2.24 -19.02
CA GLU A 89 -0.96 -3.50 -19.70
C GLU A 89 -1.16 -4.73 -18.81
N SER A 90 -1.03 -4.54 -17.49
CA SER A 90 -1.14 -5.62 -16.49
C SER A 90 -2.49 -5.66 -15.79
N PHE A 91 -3.21 -4.56 -15.69
CA PHE A 91 -4.45 -4.42 -14.91
C PHE A 91 -5.63 -3.91 -15.75
N HIS A 92 -6.84 -4.32 -15.35
CA HIS A 92 -8.07 -3.71 -15.85
C HIS A 92 -8.34 -2.39 -15.10
N GLY A 93 -8.55 -1.29 -15.84
CA GLY A 93 -8.84 0.02 -15.25
C GLY A 93 -10.31 0.21 -14.81
N ASN A 94 -11.18 -0.77 -15.04
CA ASN A 94 -12.61 -0.68 -14.74
C ASN A 94 -13.15 -1.90 -14.01
N CYS A 95 -12.29 -2.73 -13.45
CA CYS A 95 -12.63 -3.93 -12.70
C CYS A 95 -11.91 -3.93 -11.36
N GLN A 96 -12.66 -3.67 -10.30
CA GLN A 96 -12.15 -3.66 -8.93
C GLN A 96 -13.24 -4.08 -7.96
N LEU A 97 -12.83 -4.64 -6.81
CA LEU A 97 -13.70 -4.93 -5.68
C LEU A 97 -13.21 -4.15 -4.47
N PHE A 98 -14.12 -3.73 -3.62
CA PHE A 98 -13.77 -3.03 -2.39
C PHE A 98 -14.52 -3.61 -1.20
N ASP A 99 -13.76 -3.88 -0.12
CA ASP A 99 -14.27 -4.28 1.18
C ASP A 99 -13.84 -3.29 2.26
N SER A 100 -14.75 -2.98 3.16
CA SER A 100 -14.53 -2.09 4.30
C SER A 100 -14.39 -2.90 5.59
N PHE A 101 -13.36 -2.60 6.38
CA PHE A 101 -13.07 -3.22 7.67
C PHE A 101 -12.88 -2.12 8.72
N LYS A 102 -13.97 -1.68 9.32
CA LYS A 102 -13.96 -0.51 10.25
C LYS A 102 -13.37 0.72 9.57
N ARG A 103 -12.20 1.20 10.01
CA ARG A 103 -11.49 2.34 9.39
C ARG A 103 -10.50 1.91 8.30
N ASN A 104 -10.35 0.61 8.08
CA ASN A 104 -9.48 0.04 7.06
C ASN A 104 -10.27 -0.38 5.84
N GLY A 105 -9.59 -0.63 4.74
CA GLY A 105 -10.20 -1.10 3.51
C GLY A 105 -9.28 -2.05 2.73
N ARG A 106 -9.88 -2.78 1.80
CA ARG A 106 -9.16 -3.59 0.82
C ARG A 106 -9.74 -3.32 -0.55
N LEU A 107 -8.93 -2.77 -1.44
CA LEU A 107 -9.22 -2.72 -2.86
C LEU A 107 -8.56 -3.92 -3.53
N ILE A 108 -9.32 -4.68 -4.33
CA ILE A 108 -8.79 -5.76 -5.15
C ILE A 108 -8.69 -5.26 -6.58
N LEU A 109 -7.48 -5.16 -7.10
CA LEU A 109 -7.22 -4.84 -8.50
C LEU A 109 -7.28 -6.11 -9.34
N CYS A 110 -8.00 -6.08 -10.47
CA CYS A 110 -8.09 -7.21 -11.37
C CYS A 110 -6.94 -7.17 -12.39
N LYS A 111 -6.08 -8.19 -12.35
CA LYS A 111 -5.04 -8.39 -13.37
C LYS A 111 -5.67 -8.88 -14.67
N ARG A 112 -5.08 -8.57 -15.83
CA ARG A 112 -5.57 -9.07 -17.15
C ARG A 112 -5.44 -10.58 -17.29
N THR A 113 -4.60 -11.22 -16.51
CA THR A 113 -4.51 -12.70 -16.43
C THR A 113 -5.83 -13.37 -16.05
N ILE A 114 -6.77 -12.63 -15.41
CA ILE A 114 -8.12 -13.12 -15.09
C ILE A 114 -8.90 -13.50 -16.35
N ASP A 115 -8.62 -12.90 -17.50
CA ASP A 115 -9.33 -13.18 -18.76
C ASP A 115 -9.04 -14.59 -19.26
N GLU A 116 -7.83 -15.10 -19.05
CA GLU A 116 -7.48 -16.50 -19.35
C GLU A 116 -7.94 -17.44 -18.23
N MET A 117 -7.80 -17.03 -16.98
CA MET A 117 -8.22 -17.83 -15.82
C MET A 117 -9.72 -18.15 -15.86
N ARG A 118 -10.55 -17.21 -16.29
CA ARG A 118 -12.01 -17.39 -16.43
C ARG A 118 -12.42 -18.50 -17.41
N LYS A 119 -11.51 -18.96 -18.27
CA LYS A 119 -11.75 -20.07 -19.20
C LYS A 119 -11.52 -21.43 -18.56
N LEU A 120 -10.88 -21.45 -17.38
CA LEU A 120 -10.60 -22.66 -16.61
C LEU A 120 -11.75 -22.97 -15.65
N PRO A 121 -11.88 -24.21 -15.18
CA PRO A 121 -12.76 -24.55 -14.06
C PRO A 121 -12.40 -23.72 -12.81
N GLU A 122 -13.41 -23.33 -12.02
CA GLU A 122 -13.19 -22.52 -10.81
C GLU A 122 -12.22 -23.17 -9.80
N SER A 123 -12.15 -24.49 -9.76
CA SER A 123 -11.22 -25.23 -8.92
C SER A 123 -9.74 -25.04 -9.30
N GLU A 124 -9.47 -24.50 -10.47
CA GLU A 124 -8.13 -24.22 -10.99
C GLU A 124 -7.76 -22.72 -10.88
N TRP A 125 -8.68 -21.88 -10.38
CA TRP A 125 -8.42 -20.47 -10.26
C TRP A 125 -7.40 -20.17 -9.14
N ASN A 126 -6.41 -19.38 -9.49
CA ASN A 126 -5.45 -18.83 -8.54
C ASN A 126 -5.73 -17.32 -8.35
N ILE A 127 -6.33 -16.97 -7.24
CA ILE A 127 -6.73 -15.59 -6.94
C ILE A 127 -5.54 -14.63 -6.99
N CYS A 128 -4.39 -15.03 -6.46
CA CYS A 128 -3.20 -14.19 -6.46
C CYS A 128 -2.61 -13.97 -7.87
N ALA A 129 -2.82 -14.92 -8.78
CA ALA A 129 -2.43 -14.74 -10.18
C ALA A 129 -3.37 -13.79 -10.93
N GLY A 130 -4.66 -13.73 -10.55
CA GLY A 130 -5.69 -12.91 -11.20
C GLY A 130 -5.94 -11.55 -10.55
N SER A 131 -5.35 -11.29 -9.39
CA SER A 131 -5.64 -10.06 -8.63
C SER A 131 -4.44 -9.58 -7.82
N LEU A 132 -4.55 -8.33 -7.35
CA LEU A 132 -3.64 -7.74 -6.38
C LEU A 132 -4.47 -7.08 -5.27
N PRO A 133 -4.39 -7.53 -4.02
CA PRO A 133 -5.00 -6.84 -2.90
C PRO A 133 -4.17 -5.61 -2.53
N VAL A 134 -4.86 -4.49 -2.34
CA VAL A 134 -4.31 -3.23 -1.84
C VAL A 134 -5.04 -2.91 -0.55
N TYR A 135 -4.39 -3.15 0.58
CA TYR A 135 -4.94 -2.83 1.89
C TYR A 135 -4.63 -1.38 2.24
N TYR A 136 -5.66 -0.67 2.61
CA TYR A 136 -5.53 0.59 3.33
C TYR A 136 -5.65 0.32 4.83
N LEU A 137 -4.57 0.55 5.57
CA LEU A 137 -4.53 0.43 7.03
C LEU A 137 -4.45 1.83 7.63
N PHE A 138 -5.52 2.20 8.34
CA PHE A 138 -5.63 3.51 8.98
C PHE A 138 -4.47 3.73 9.98
N PRO A 139 -3.85 4.94 10.00
CA PRO A 139 -4.26 6.14 9.27
C PRO A 139 -3.57 6.34 7.91
N ASN A 140 -2.44 5.70 7.62
CA ASN A 140 -1.55 6.21 6.59
C ASN A 140 -0.72 5.12 5.89
N ILE A 141 -1.20 3.88 5.88
CA ILE A 141 -0.47 2.75 5.31
C ILE A 141 -1.24 2.17 4.13
N ILE A 142 -0.55 2.00 3.01
CA ILE A 142 -0.96 1.13 1.90
C ILE A 142 -0.06 -0.10 1.93
N PHE A 143 -0.68 -1.29 1.96
CA PHE A 143 0.03 -2.56 2.01
C PHE A 143 -0.46 -3.48 0.90
N MET A 144 0.46 -3.96 0.08
CA MET A 144 0.18 -4.76 -1.12
C MET A 144 0.99 -6.06 -1.08
N PRO A 145 0.46 -7.13 -0.49
CA PRO A 145 1.09 -8.43 -0.52
C PRO A 145 0.94 -9.11 -1.88
N THR A 146 1.98 -9.84 -2.26
CA THR A 146 2.04 -10.71 -3.45
C THR A 146 2.58 -12.08 -3.04
N PRO A 147 2.51 -13.11 -3.90
CA PRO A 147 3.14 -14.40 -3.61
C PRO A 147 4.66 -14.33 -3.43
N GLU A 148 5.29 -13.31 -4.00
CA GLU A 148 6.74 -13.11 -3.95
C GLU A 148 7.18 -12.31 -2.72
N GLY A 149 6.29 -11.44 -2.19
CA GLY A 149 6.63 -10.54 -1.10
C GLY A 149 5.57 -9.50 -0.82
N ALA A 150 5.98 -8.28 -0.48
CA ALA A 150 5.03 -7.19 -0.23
C ALA A 150 5.65 -5.82 -0.49
N PHE A 151 4.78 -4.88 -0.88
CA PHE A 151 5.07 -3.46 -0.95
C PHE A 151 4.34 -2.76 0.21
N LEU A 152 5.04 -1.89 0.90
CA LEU A 152 4.50 -1.14 2.02
C LEU A 152 4.77 0.36 1.80
N VAL A 153 3.71 1.12 1.53
CA VAL A 153 3.78 2.58 1.38
C VAL A 153 3.26 3.22 2.66
N LYS A 154 4.07 4.08 3.26
CA LYS A 154 3.74 4.84 4.48
C LYS A 154 3.75 6.33 4.14
N GLU A 155 2.60 6.98 4.32
CA GLU A 155 2.43 8.40 4.01
C GLU A 155 2.51 9.27 5.27
N TYR A 156 3.30 10.33 5.21
CA TYR A 156 3.49 11.22 6.35
C TYR A 156 3.34 12.69 5.95
N PRO A 157 2.69 13.51 6.79
CA PRO A 157 2.74 14.95 6.61
C PRO A 157 4.17 15.46 6.81
N ALA A 158 4.59 16.43 6.01
CA ALA A 158 5.82 17.15 6.28
C ALA A 158 5.64 18.12 7.45
N GLU A 159 6.72 18.37 8.20
CA GLU A 159 6.68 19.30 9.32
C GLU A 159 6.17 20.69 8.88
N LYS A 160 5.22 21.21 9.64
CA LYS A 160 4.71 22.59 9.54
C LYS A 160 4.01 22.95 8.21
N SER A 161 3.69 21.98 7.36
CA SER A 161 2.97 22.25 6.12
C SER A 161 1.93 21.16 5.81
N PRO A 162 0.63 21.51 5.72
CA PRO A 162 -0.39 20.58 5.26
C PRO A 162 -0.35 20.35 3.75
N HIS A 163 0.51 21.08 3.03
CA HIS A 163 0.64 21.05 1.57
C HIS A 163 1.90 20.32 1.10
N LYS A 164 2.60 19.68 2.04
CA LYS A 164 3.79 18.88 1.77
C LYS A 164 3.71 17.58 2.52
N SER A 165 4.19 16.53 1.90
CA SER A 165 4.26 15.21 2.50
C SER A 165 5.51 14.47 2.07
N PHE A 166 5.72 13.31 2.67
CA PHE A 166 6.70 12.36 2.17
C PHE A 166 6.16 10.94 2.33
N SER A 167 6.53 10.12 1.37
CA SER A 167 6.21 8.71 1.34
C SER A 167 7.46 7.89 1.61
N LYS A 168 7.30 6.79 2.32
CA LYS A 168 8.31 5.74 2.44
C LYS A 168 7.77 4.49 1.78
N ILE A 169 8.43 4.04 0.74
CA ILE A 169 8.08 2.83 0.00
C ILE A 169 9.09 1.75 0.36
N SER A 170 8.63 0.73 1.07
CA SER A 170 9.47 -0.38 1.53
C SER A 170 9.10 -1.66 0.79
N PHE A 171 10.10 -2.47 0.48
CA PHE A 171 10.00 -3.73 -0.25
C PHE A 171 10.44 -4.87 0.64
N TYR A 172 9.66 -5.94 0.61
CA TYR A 172 9.91 -7.16 1.37
C TYR A 172 9.74 -8.36 0.45
N PHE A 173 10.55 -9.40 0.66
CA PHE A 173 10.44 -10.65 -0.09
C PHE A 173 10.37 -11.84 0.85
N TYR A 174 9.69 -12.90 0.41
CA TYR A 174 9.73 -14.16 1.11
C TYR A 174 11.09 -14.85 0.95
N PRO A 175 11.57 -15.63 1.95
CA PRO A 175 12.87 -16.29 1.90
C PRO A 175 13.07 -17.15 0.64
N HIS A 176 12.05 -17.85 0.17
CA HIS A 176 12.12 -18.69 -1.02
C HIS A 176 12.45 -17.90 -2.30
N VAL A 177 12.01 -16.65 -2.40
CA VAL A 177 12.35 -15.74 -3.52
C VAL A 177 13.82 -15.35 -3.47
N LEU A 178 14.30 -15.00 -2.28
CA LEU A 178 15.71 -14.64 -2.07
C LEU A 178 16.63 -15.83 -2.37
N GLU A 179 16.25 -17.05 -1.97
CA GLU A 179 16.96 -18.28 -2.31
C GLU A 179 16.99 -18.54 -3.81
N GLN A 180 15.89 -18.31 -4.54
CA GLN A 180 15.85 -18.44 -6.00
C GLN A 180 16.77 -17.42 -6.67
N ILE A 181 16.78 -16.18 -6.21
CA ILE A 181 17.67 -15.12 -6.69
C ILE A 181 19.14 -15.55 -6.50
N ASP A 182 19.52 -16.03 -5.32
CA ASP A 182 20.88 -16.50 -5.04
C ASP A 182 21.29 -17.71 -5.90
N GLN A 183 20.33 -18.56 -6.27
CA GLN A 183 20.59 -19.67 -7.19
C GLN A 183 20.80 -19.18 -8.62
N LEU A 184 19.99 -18.24 -9.10
CA LEU A 184 20.12 -17.64 -10.43
C LEU A 184 21.45 -16.90 -10.58
N GLU A 185 21.89 -16.15 -9.58
CA GLU A 185 23.21 -15.49 -9.54
C GLU A 185 24.35 -16.46 -9.78
N LYS A 186 24.29 -17.69 -9.20
CA LYS A 186 25.29 -18.73 -9.40
C LYS A 186 25.33 -19.26 -10.82
N THR A 187 24.27 -19.07 -11.61
CA THR A 187 24.23 -19.42 -13.04
C THR A 187 24.71 -18.31 -13.96
N GLY A 188 25.10 -17.15 -13.41
CA GLY A 188 25.56 -15.98 -14.17
C GLY A 188 24.43 -15.06 -14.65
N VAL A 189 23.21 -15.25 -14.15
CA VAL A 189 22.10 -14.31 -14.36
C VAL A 189 22.18 -13.24 -13.27
N ASP A 190 22.14 -11.97 -13.64
CA ASP A 190 22.07 -10.85 -12.68
C ASP A 190 20.64 -10.70 -12.15
N ALA A 191 20.26 -11.64 -11.27
CA ALA A 191 18.92 -11.72 -10.72
C ALA A 191 18.66 -10.62 -9.67
N LYS A 192 19.72 -10.12 -9.02
CA LYS A 192 19.62 -8.97 -8.10
C LYS A 192 19.25 -7.71 -8.85
N GLN A 193 19.86 -7.47 -10.01
CA GLN A 193 19.49 -6.33 -10.85
C GLN A 193 18.04 -6.43 -11.32
N LEU A 194 17.57 -7.61 -11.72
CA LEU A 194 16.16 -7.81 -12.09
C LEU A 194 15.21 -7.46 -10.94
N LEU A 195 15.59 -7.81 -9.71
CA LEU A 195 14.82 -7.47 -8.53
C LEU A 195 14.83 -5.95 -8.28
N GLU A 196 15.99 -5.32 -8.41
CA GLU A 196 16.14 -3.85 -8.32
C GLU A 196 15.29 -3.15 -9.36
N ASP A 197 15.31 -3.59 -10.60
CA ASP A 197 14.50 -3.04 -11.68
C ASP A 197 13.01 -3.13 -11.38
N GLN A 198 12.57 -4.23 -10.74
CA GLN A 198 11.17 -4.43 -10.37
C GLN A 198 10.70 -3.40 -9.33
N TYR A 199 11.44 -3.18 -8.24
CA TYR A 199 11.00 -2.22 -7.24
C TYR A 199 11.24 -0.77 -7.68
N ASN A 200 12.30 -0.47 -8.43
CA ASN A 200 12.50 0.84 -9.05
C ASN A 200 11.35 1.15 -10.02
N GLY A 201 10.94 0.18 -10.83
CA GLY A 201 9.80 0.32 -11.74
C GLY A 201 8.50 0.63 -10.99
N PHE A 202 8.23 -0.07 -9.89
CA PHE A 202 7.05 0.21 -9.06
C PHE A 202 7.11 1.60 -8.43
N SER A 203 8.24 1.97 -7.84
CA SER A 203 8.43 3.29 -7.21
C SER A 203 8.32 4.43 -8.21
N SER A 204 8.87 4.25 -9.42
CA SER A 204 8.82 5.29 -10.47
C SER A 204 7.40 5.56 -10.96
N VAL A 205 6.55 4.54 -11.08
CA VAL A 205 5.13 4.72 -11.42
C VAL A 205 4.45 5.61 -10.40
N ILE A 206 4.63 5.34 -9.10
CA ILE A 206 4.05 6.16 -8.04
C ILE A 206 4.62 7.59 -8.09
N GLN A 207 5.93 7.73 -8.17
CA GLN A 207 6.60 9.03 -8.11
C GLN A 207 6.35 9.89 -9.34
N ASP A 208 6.53 9.33 -10.53
CA ASP A 208 6.62 10.07 -11.78
C ASP A 208 5.26 10.20 -12.48
N GLU A 209 4.29 9.36 -12.14
CA GLU A 209 2.95 9.40 -12.69
C GLU A 209 1.92 9.85 -11.63
N ASP A 210 1.63 9.04 -10.60
CA ASP A 210 0.60 9.32 -9.59
C ASP A 210 0.86 10.63 -8.84
N TYR A 211 2.06 10.80 -8.28
CA TYR A 211 2.35 11.95 -7.43
C TYR A 211 2.49 13.25 -8.23
N VAL A 212 2.92 13.18 -9.49
CA VAL A 212 2.92 14.33 -10.39
C VAL A 212 1.49 14.80 -10.67
N ALA A 213 0.58 13.87 -10.99
CA ALA A 213 -0.82 14.18 -11.24
C ALA A 213 -1.51 14.70 -9.97
N ALA A 214 -1.29 14.05 -8.83
CA ALA A 214 -1.87 14.45 -7.54
C ALA A 214 -1.35 15.81 -7.07
N ALA A 215 -0.05 16.10 -7.18
CA ALA A 215 0.50 17.41 -6.84
C ALA A 215 -0.05 18.53 -7.74
N SER A 216 -0.28 18.24 -9.02
CA SER A 216 -0.94 19.19 -9.94
C SER A 216 -2.39 19.43 -9.52
N SER A 217 -3.13 18.38 -9.17
CA SER A 217 -4.50 18.47 -8.66
C SER A 217 -4.56 19.27 -7.35
N HIS A 218 -3.60 19.05 -6.44
CA HIS A 218 -3.48 19.80 -5.19
C HIS A 218 -3.34 21.30 -5.42
N LYS A 219 -2.49 21.71 -6.36
CA LYS A 219 -2.35 23.12 -6.74
C LYS A 219 -3.67 23.70 -7.28
N GLY A 220 -4.40 22.91 -8.08
CA GLY A 220 -5.72 23.30 -8.57
C GLY A 220 -6.72 23.55 -7.45
N LEU A 221 -6.76 22.68 -6.44
CA LEU A 221 -7.62 22.82 -5.26
C LEU A 221 -7.27 24.06 -4.43
N LEU A 222 -6.00 24.36 -4.26
CA LEU A 222 -5.53 25.56 -3.53
C LEU A 222 -5.90 26.86 -4.21
N SER A 223 -6.28 26.87 -5.49
CA SER A 223 -6.76 28.07 -6.19
C SER A 223 -8.08 28.62 -5.63
N GLY A 224 -8.83 27.81 -4.87
CA GLY A 224 -10.13 28.17 -4.32
C GLY A 224 -11.26 28.26 -5.36
N ASN A 225 -11.05 27.76 -6.58
CA ASN A 225 -12.06 27.77 -7.64
C ASN A 225 -13.04 26.59 -7.55
N LEU A 226 -12.75 25.60 -6.69
CA LEU A 226 -13.60 24.44 -6.44
C LEU A 226 -14.03 24.43 -4.98
N ASP A 227 -15.34 24.45 -4.75
CA ASP A 227 -15.91 24.39 -3.40
C ASP A 227 -15.91 22.96 -2.83
N PHE A 228 -15.92 21.94 -3.68
CA PHE A 228 -15.95 20.53 -3.30
C PHE A 228 -15.40 19.62 -4.42
N LEU A 229 -14.96 18.43 -4.01
CA LEU A 229 -14.65 17.32 -4.91
C LEU A 229 -15.83 16.35 -4.97
N THR A 230 -16.09 15.82 -6.16
CA THR A 230 -17.15 14.82 -6.36
C THR A 230 -16.51 13.45 -6.54
N PHE A 231 -16.82 12.52 -5.66
CA PHE A 231 -16.48 11.12 -5.82
C PHE A 231 -17.61 10.36 -6.49
N GLY A 232 -17.28 9.53 -7.46
CA GLY A 232 -18.23 8.65 -8.16
C GLY A 232 -18.70 7.48 -7.30
N LYS A 233 -19.80 6.85 -7.69
CA LYS A 233 -20.31 5.65 -6.99
C LYS A 233 -19.38 4.46 -7.09
N ASN A 234 -18.51 4.43 -8.09
CA ASN A 234 -17.51 3.40 -8.34
C ASN A 234 -16.16 3.69 -7.65
N GLU A 235 -16.12 4.67 -6.73
CA GLU A 235 -14.95 5.04 -5.93
C GLU A 235 -15.17 4.78 -4.42
N PRO A 236 -15.62 3.58 -4.02
CA PRO A 236 -15.97 3.31 -2.62
C PRO A 236 -14.78 3.43 -1.67
N ALA A 237 -13.55 3.17 -2.13
CA ALA A 237 -12.35 3.32 -1.33
C ALA A 237 -12.09 4.79 -0.97
N LEU A 238 -12.25 5.73 -1.90
CA LEU A 238 -12.11 7.16 -1.64
C LEU A 238 -13.15 7.66 -0.63
N HIS A 239 -14.39 7.17 -0.73
CA HIS A 239 -15.42 7.46 0.26
C HIS A 239 -15.06 6.93 1.66
N GLN A 240 -14.44 5.76 1.75
CA GLN A 240 -14.01 5.16 3.02
C GLN A 240 -12.84 5.93 3.63
N ILE A 241 -11.81 6.23 2.85
CA ILE A 241 -10.62 6.99 3.27
C ILE A 241 -11.05 8.36 3.79
N GLY A 242 -11.88 9.09 3.05
CA GLY A 242 -12.39 10.40 3.46
C GLY A 242 -13.20 10.38 4.75
N ARG A 243 -13.91 9.28 5.08
CA ARG A 243 -14.65 9.12 6.35
C ARG A 243 -13.74 8.68 7.49
N ALA A 244 -12.65 7.98 7.23
CA ALA A 244 -11.74 7.49 8.23
C ALA A 244 -10.88 8.62 8.84
N HIS A 245 -10.67 9.70 8.10
CA HIS A 245 -9.92 10.91 8.48
C HIS A 245 -10.81 12.04 8.91
#